data_e6dd63398766ffba268f2c3e926ca2d5
#
_entry.id   e6dd63398766ffba268f2c3e926ca2d5
#
_cell.length_a   1.000
_cell.length_b   1.000
_cell.length_c   1.000
_cell.angle_alpha   90.00
_cell.angle_beta   90.00
_cell.angle_gamma   90.00
#
_symmetry.space_group_name_H-M   'P 1'
#
loop_
_entity.id
_entity.type
_entity.pdbx_description
1 polymer ?
#
loop_
_entity_poly.entity_id
_entity_poly.type
_entity_poly.pdbx_seq_one_letter_code
_entity_poly.pdbx_strand_id
1 'polypeptide(L)'
;MTFLKISNLSVDYKMRKETVNAAKNVNIDIKKGEIVGLVGESGSGKSTVANAIVNLIDEPGKVSSGSILMGETNISENPETIVQYRGKKIGLIFQDPQTSLNPILTIGEQLIETIQTHLNLSSEDAKNKAINLLKEVGIKDAEKRFYNYPHQFSGGMRQRVVISLALCCEPELLIADEPTTALDVSIQSQILELIKRLTKERNLAVILITHDMGVIAETTDRVAVMKNGDLVEIGLTKQILVEPKEKYTKSLVSSVPPTNKKISRFTIIEKENVNNQNNNIKILNRWSKKIIVDQNLIEIKNLSKSFDDSFFTENTKNSVMAVDDVSLNIKEGQSFGLV
;
A
#
# COMPACT_ATOMS: atom_id res chain seq x y z
N MET A 1 -2.38 -20.78 15.89
CA MET A 1 -1.94 -21.75 14.86
C MET A 1 -1.52 -20.97 13.64
N THR A 2 -0.37 -21.29 13.04
CA THR A 2 0.12 -20.60 11.83
C THR A 2 -0.82 -20.91 10.66
N PHE A 3 -1.22 -19.88 9.92
CA PHE A 3 -2.11 -20.01 8.77
C PHE A 3 -1.37 -19.93 7.43
N LEU A 4 -0.47 -18.96 7.27
CA LEU A 4 0.46 -18.91 6.14
C LEU A 4 1.88 -19.14 6.65
N LYS A 5 2.62 -20.05 6.02
CA LYS A 5 4.02 -20.32 6.35
C LYS A 5 4.86 -20.31 5.08
N ILE A 6 5.77 -19.35 5.02
CA ILE A 6 6.80 -19.24 3.98
C ILE A 6 8.08 -19.81 4.57
N SER A 7 8.71 -20.77 3.89
CA SER A 7 9.91 -21.43 4.37
C SER A 7 10.99 -21.43 3.28
N ASN A 8 12.13 -20.80 3.60
CA ASN A 8 13.34 -20.72 2.75
C ASN A 8 13.06 -20.25 1.31
N LEU A 9 12.09 -19.32 1.16
CA LEU A 9 11.69 -18.81 -0.15
C LEU A 9 12.81 -18.00 -0.77
N SER A 10 13.22 -18.41 -1.98
CA SER A 10 14.17 -17.66 -2.80
C SER A 10 13.60 -17.41 -4.19
N VAL A 11 13.85 -16.19 -4.70
CA VAL A 11 13.38 -15.74 -6.00
C VAL A 11 14.55 -15.12 -6.77
N ASP A 12 14.81 -15.64 -7.96
CA ASP A 12 15.91 -15.23 -8.81
C ASP A 12 15.41 -14.68 -10.13
N TYR A 13 16.00 -13.56 -10.57
CA TYR A 13 15.82 -12.99 -11.90
C TYR A 13 17.10 -13.25 -12.73
N LYS A 14 17.01 -14.12 -13.72
CA LYS A 14 18.13 -14.44 -14.62
C LYS A 14 18.24 -13.40 -15.73
N MET A 15 19.06 -12.39 -15.50
CA MET A 15 19.38 -11.38 -16.51
C MET A 15 20.49 -11.90 -17.46
N ARG A 16 20.69 -11.24 -18.60
CA ARG A 16 21.68 -11.66 -19.61
C ARG A 16 23.13 -11.76 -19.08
N LYS A 17 23.50 -10.94 -18.10
CA LYS A 17 24.89 -10.86 -17.59
C LYS A 17 25.02 -11.35 -16.15
N GLU A 18 23.95 -11.36 -15.37
CA GLU A 18 23.99 -11.68 -13.95
C GLU A 18 22.65 -12.28 -13.48
N THR A 19 22.65 -12.94 -12.33
CA THR A 19 21.44 -13.37 -11.65
C THR A 19 21.21 -12.47 -10.45
N VAL A 20 20.05 -11.80 -10.40
CA VAL A 20 19.64 -10.98 -9.26
C VAL A 20 18.78 -11.82 -8.34
N ASN A 21 19.25 -12.05 -7.11
CA ASN A 21 18.49 -12.74 -6.07
C ASN A 21 17.58 -11.72 -5.37
N ALA A 22 16.33 -11.62 -5.78
CA ALA A 22 15.38 -10.64 -5.28
C ALA A 22 14.76 -11.02 -3.93
N ALA A 23 14.73 -12.30 -3.59
CA ALA A 23 14.43 -12.82 -2.25
C ALA A 23 15.38 -13.99 -1.96
N LYS A 24 15.87 -14.10 -0.71
CA LYS A 24 16.90 -15.07 -0.30
C LYS A 24 16.50 -15.72 1.02
N ASN A 25 16.17 -17.01 0.96
CA ASN A 25 15.83 -17.83 2.15
C ASN A 25 14.83 -17.15 3.11
N VAL A 26 13.82 -16.47 2.57
CA VAL A 26 12.83 -15.73 3.35
C VAL A 26 11.97 -16.70 4.14
N ASN A 27 11.84 -16.45 5.45
CA ASN A 27 11.04 -17.25 6.37
C ASN A 27 10.06 -16.34 7.10
N ILE A 28 8.76 -16.50 6.85
CA ILE A 28 7.69 -15.70 7.46
C ILE A 28 6.52 -16.61 7.80
N ASP A 29 5.97 -16.48 8.99
CA ASP A 29 4.74 -17.13 9.40
C ASP A 29 3.67 -16.09 9.79
N ILE A 30 2.41 -16.36 9.46
CA ILE A 30 1.29 -15.46 9.72
C ILE A 30 0.13 -16.25 10.30
N LYS A 31 -0.54 -15.69 11.30
CA LYS A 31 -1.75 -16.27 11.91
C LYS A 31 -3.01 -15.64 11.34
N LYS A 32 -4.15 -16.32 11.45
CA LYS A 32 -5.44 -15.69 11.18
C LYS A 32 -5.70 -14.54 12.17
N GLY A 33 -6.27 -13.45 11.67
CA GLY A 33 -6.52 -12.24 12.46
C GLY A 33 -5.28 -11.40 12.77
N GLU A 34 -4.11 -11.73 12.14
CA GLU A 34 -2.84 -11.04 12.33
C GLU A 34 -2.49 -10.18 11.11
N ILE A 35 -1.96 -8.98 11.34
CA ILE A 35 -1.37 -8.12 10.31
C ILE A 35 0.14 -8.15 10.46
N VAL A 36 0.84 -8.73 9.49
CA VAL A 36 2.30 -8.71 9.41
C VAL A 36 2.73 -7.65 8.40
N GLY A 37 3.47 -6.64 8.88
CA GLY A 37 4.09 -5.63 8.04
C GLY A 37 5.35 -6.15 7.38
N LEU A 38 5.50 -5.92 6.08
CA LEU A 38 6.71 -6.21 5.32
C LEU A 38 7.34 -4.88 4.89
N VAL A 39 8.47 -4.51 5.50
CA VAL A 39 9.09 -3.18 5.31
C VAL A 39 10.51 -3.26 4.79
N GLY A 40 10.97 -2.17 4.21
CA GLY A 40 12.33 -2.00 3.68
C GLY A 40 12.35 -0.97 2.57
N GLU A 41 13.52 -0.59 2.12
CA GLU A 41 13.71 0.34 1.00
C GLU A 41 13.08 -0.18 -0.31
N SER A 42 12.87 0.72 -1.27
CA SER A 42 12.48 0.32 -2.63
C SER A 42 13.52 -0.66 -3.21
N GLY A 43 13.06 -1.73 -3.84
CA GLY A 43 13.94 -2.78 -4.37
C GLY A 43 14.45 -3.79 -3.33
N SER A 44 14.00 -3.75 -2.07
CA SER A 44 14.42 -4.73 -1.06
C SER A 44 13.82 -6.14 -1.22
N GLY A 45 12.89 -6.35 -2.17
CA GLY A 45 12.29 -7.66 -2.46
C GLY A 45 10.89 -7.88 -1.88
N LYS A 46 10.26 -6.88 -1.25
CA LYS A 46 8.93 -6.99 -0.61
C LYS A 46 7.82 -7.45 -1.58
N SER A 47 7.64 -6.71 -2.67
CA SER A 47 6.63 -7.05 -3.69
C SER A 47 6.97 -8.36 -4.39
N THR A 48 8.26 -8.72 -4.49
CA THR A 48 8.69 -10.02 -5.02
C THR A 48 8.20 -11.16 -4.13
N VAL A 49 8.30 -11.02 -2.79
CA VAL A 49 7.76 -12.02 -1.85
C VAL A 49 6.24 -12.13 -2.00
N ALA A 50 5.53 -10.99 -2.09
CA ALA A 50 4.08 -10.98 -2.32
C ALA A 50 3.69 -11.69 -3.63
N ASN A 51 4.37 -11.36 -4.73
CA ASN A 51 4.15 -11.96 -6.04
C ASN A 51 4.49 -13.46 -6.05
N ALA A 52 5.50 -13.88 -5.27
CA ALA A 52 5.82 -15.29 -5.11
C ALA A 52 4.68 -16.07 -4.44
N ILE A 53 4.03 -15.50 -3.42
CA ILE A 53 2.90 -16.14 -2.72
C ILE A 53 1.77 -16.45 -3.70
N VAL A 54 1.49 -15.52 -4.60
CA VAL A 54 0.41 -15.67 -5.60
C VAL A 54 0.91 -16.19 -6.95
N ASN A 55 2.20 -16.55 -7.07
CA ASN A 55 2.84 -17.01 -8.31
C ASN A 55 2.59 -16.04 -9.50
N LEU A 56 2.79 -14.74 -9.25
CA LEU A 56 2.72 -13.66 -10.25
C LEU A 56 4.09 -12.99 -10.40
N ILE A 57 5.14 -13.80 -10.50
CA ILE A 57 6.49 -13.31 -10.76
C ILE A 57 6.64 -13.15 -12.26
N ASP A 58 6.96 -11.92 -12.70
CA ASP A 58 7.20 -11.63 -14.12
C ASP A 58 8.50 -12.28 -14.61
N GLU A 59 8.49 -12.76 -15.84
CA GLU A 59 9.71 -13.25 -16.50
C GLU A 59 10.77 -12.13 -16.61
N PRO A 60 12.06 -12.42 -16.44
CA PRO A 60 12.69 -13.73 -16.31
C PRO A 60 12.83 -14.26 -14.86
N GLY A 61 12.00 -13.75 -13.94
CA GLY A 61 12.00 -14.15 -12.54
C GLY A 61 11.37 -15.53 -12.33
N LYS A 62 11.85 -16.24 -11.29
CA LYS A 62 11.25 -17.50 -10.86
C LYS A 62 11.52 -17.78 -9.39
N VAL A 63 10.64 -18.52 -8.76
CA VAL A 63 10.93 -19.15 -7.46
C VAL A 63 12.01 -20.21 -7.68
N SER A 64 13.17 -20.02 -7.04
CA SER A 64 14.32 -20.93 -7.18
C SER A 64 14.36 -21.98 -6.06
N SER A 65 13.81 -21.67 -4.89
CA SER A 65 13.70 -22.63 -3.79
C SER A 65 12.64 -22.17 -2.77
N GLY A 66 12.34 -23.08 -1.83
CA GLY A 66 11.42 -22.84 -0.72
C GLY A 66 10.02 -23.40 -0.94
N SER A 67 9.17 -23.20 0.06
CA SER A 67 7.78 -23.63 0.03
C SER A 67 6.86 -22.60 0.70
N ILE A 68 5.60 -22.57 0.25
CA ILE A 68 4.56 -21.70 0.77
C ILE A 68 3.36 -22.56 1.13
N LEU A 69 3.09 -22.69 2.43
CA LEU A 69 1.94 -23.43 2.94
C LEU A 69 0.85 -22.46 3.37
N MET A 70 -0.38 -22.71 2.92
CA MET A 70 -1.59 -22.02 3.39
C MET A 70 -2.52 -23.04 4.05
N GLY A 71 -2.63 -22.97 5.37
CA GLY A 71 -3.16 -24.08 6.16
C GLY A 71 -2.27 -25.32 6.02
N GLU A 72 -2.86 -26.42 5.54
CA GLU A 72 -2.15 -27.68 5.28
C GLU A 72 -1.72 -27.83 3.81
N THR A 73 -2.12 -26.90 2.95
CA THR A 73 -1.88 -26.98 1.51
C THR A 73 -0.59 -26.28 1.10
N ASN A 74 0.31 -26.97 0.43
CA ASN A 74 1.47 -26.35 -0.21
C ASN A 74 1.05 -25.71 -1.56
N ILE A 75 0.85 -24.39 -1.54
CA ILE A 75 0.38 -23.65 -2.72
C ILE A 75 1.50 -23.34 -3.73
N SER A 76 2.76 -23.56 -3.37
CA SER A 76 3.92 -23.35 -4.27
C SER A 76 4.30 -24.60 -5.06
N GLU A 77 3.77 -25.76 -4.71
CA GLU A 77 4.15 -27.02 -5.33
C GLU A 77 3.50 -27.25 -6.71
N ASN A 78 2.25 -26.81 -6.84
CA ASN A 78 1.48 -26.97 -8.08
C ASN A 78 0.91 -25.62 -8.55
N PRO A 79 1.32 -25.13 -9.75
CA PRO A 79 0.79 -23.89 -10.33
C PRO A 79 -0.74 -23.84 -10.47
N GLU A 80 -1.39 -24.99 -10.69
CA GLU A 80 -2.86 -25.05 -10.80
C GLU A 80 -3.55 -24.76 -9.45
N THR A 81 -2.93 -25.17 -8.35
CA THR A 81 -3.47 -24.93 -7.01
C THR A 81 -3.56 -23.44 -6.72
N ILE A 82 -2.52 -22.67 -7.02
CA ILE A 82 -2.52 -21.23 -6.74
C ILE A 82 -3.53 -20.48 -7.60
N VAL A 83 -3.77 -20.92 -8.84
CA VAL A 83 -4.81 -20.31 -9.70
C VAL A 83 -6.20 -20.41 -9.06
N GLN A 84 -6.52 -21.53 -8.39
CA GLN A 84 -7.78 -21.70 -7.66
C GLN A 84 -7.87 -20.88 -6.38
N TYR A 85 -6.74 -20.47 -5.82
CA TYR A 85 -6.67 -19.67 -4.59
C TYR A 85 -6.76 -18.17 -4.87
N ARG A 86 -6.23 -17.69 -6.01
CA ARG A 86 -6.29 -16.28 -6.40
C ARG A 86 -7.75 -15.82 -6.50
N GLY A 87 -8.04 -14.65 -5.97
CA GLY A 87 -9.37 -14.05 -5.96
C GLY A 87 -10.37 -14.74 -5.04
N LYS A 88 -10.25 -16.04 -4.80
CA LYS A 88 -11.16 -16.81 -3.95
C LYS A 88 -10.69 -16.87 -2.49
N LYS A 89 -9.45 -17.34 -2.25
CA LYS A 89 -8.87 -17.50 -0.91
C LYS A 89 -7.80 -16.45 -0.61
N ILE A 90 -7.22 -15.84 -1.63
CA ILE A 90 -6.21 -14.80 -1.53
C ILE A 90 -6.72 -13.57 -2.27
N GLY A 91 -6.95 -12.48 -1.51
CA GLY A 91 -7.21 -11.16 -2.05
C GLY A 91 -5.90 -10.39 -2.20
N LEU A 92 -5.79 -9.60 -3.28
CA LEU A 92 -4.60 -8.80 -3.57
C LEU A 92 -4.99 -7.35 -3.84
N ILE A 93 -4.35 -6.44 -3.13
CA ILE A 93 -4.42 -4.99 -3.37
C ILE A 93 -3.07 -4.57 -3.94
N PHE A 94 -3.08 -4.11 -5.19
CA PHE A 94 -1.89 -3.60 -5.88
C PHE A 94 -1.61 -2.14 -5.49
N GLN A 95 -0.38 -1.71 -5.73
CA GLN A 95 0.13 -0.39 -5.36
C GLN A 95 -0.65 0.78 -5.98
N ASP A 96 -1.10 0.65 -7.23
CA ASP A 96 -1.80 1.72 -7.93
C ASP A 96 -3.30 1.37 -8.15
N PRO A 97 -4.21 2.08 -7.47
CA PRO A 97 -5.65 1.86 -7.67
C PRO A 97 -6.16 2.27 -9.05
N GLN A 98 -5.40 3.10 -9.81
CA GLN A 98 -5.82 3.53 -11.14
C GLN A 98 -5.64 2.41 -12.16
N THR A 99 -4.57 1.62 -12.04
CA THR A 99 -4.29 0.47 -12.92
C THR A 99 -5.04 -0.77 -12.50
N SER A 100 -5.54 -0.82 -11.26
CA SER A 100 -6.29 -1.96 -10.71
C SER A 100 -7.75 -2.03 -11.17
N LEU A 101 -8.29 -0.93 -11.71
CA LEU A 101 -9.68 -0.84 -12.17
C LEU A 101 -9.73 -0.66 -13.69
N ASN A 102 -10.60 -1.44 -14.36
CA ASN A 102 -10.86 -1.26 -15.78
C ASN A 102 -11.67 0.04 -16.00
N PRO A 103 -11.13 1.05 -16.72
CA PRO A 103 -11.77 2.35 -16.85
C PRO A 103 -13.04 2.34 -17.72
N ILE A 104 -13.25 1.32 -18.56
CA ILE A 104 -14.40 1.21 -19.46
C ILE A 104 -15.55 0.37 -18.89
N LEU A 105 -15.38 -0.24 -17.73
CA LEU A 105 -16.41 -0.98 -17.02
C LEU A 105 -16.88 -0.19 -15.79
N THR A 106 -18.14 -0.31 -15.45
CA THR A 106 -18.66 0.23 -14.19
C THR A 106 -18.09 -0.54 -12.99
N ILE A 107 -18.14 0.08 -11.82
CA ILE A 107 -17.69 -0.59 -10.58
C ILE A 107 -18.51 -1.85 -10.31
N GLY A 108 -19.82 -1.80 -10.58
CA GLY A 108 -20.71 -2.92 -10.39
C GLY A 108 -20.39 -4.10 -11.30
N GLU A 109 -20.12 -3.84 -12.57
CA GLU A 109 -19.74 -4.89 -13.53
C GLU A 109 -18.47 -5.63 -13.09
N GLN A 110 -17.43 -4.88 -12.66
CA GLN A 110 -16.18 -5.47 -12.21
C GLN A 110 -16.34 -6.32 -10.94
N LEU A 111 -17.16 -5.86 -9.98
CA LEU A 111 -17.47 -6.62 -8.79
C LEU A 111 -18.28 -7.89 -9.10
N ILE A 112 -19.33 -7.79 -9.95
CA ILE A 112 -20.14 -8.95 -10.35
C ILE A 112 -19.27 -9.98 -11.08
N GLU A 113 -18.47 -9.55 -12.04
CA GLU A 113 -17.56 -10.43 -12.80
C GLU A 113 -16.65 -11.23 -11.85
N THR A 114 -16.00 -10.53 -10.91
CA THR A 114 -15.12 -11.17 -9.92
C THR A 114 -15.89 -12.15 -9.02
N ILE A 115 -17.06 -11.74 -8.52
CA ILE A 115 -17.90 -12.59 -7.65
C ILE A 115 -18.35 -13.84 -8.41
N GLN A 116 -18.88 -13.70 -9.62
CA GLN A 116 -19.38 -14.83 -10.40
C GLN A 116 -18.27 -15.76 -10.90
N THR A 117 -17.08 -15.25 -11.17
CA THR A 117 -15.93 -16.05 -11.56
C THR A 117 -15.50 -17.02 -10.45
N HIS A 118 -15.60 -16.60 -9.19
CA HIS A 118 -15.09 -17.38 -8.05
C HIS A 118 -16.17 -18.00 -7.18
N LEU A 119 -17.39 -17.46 -7.21
CA LEU A 119 -18.53 -17.92 -6.42
C LEU A 119 -19.69 -18.26 -7.37
N ASN A 120 -20.31 -19.41 -7.13
CA ASN A 120 -21.45 -19.85 -7.93
C ASN A 120 -22.74 -19.14 -7.48
N LEU A 121 -22.81 -17.80 -7.72
CA LEU A 121 -23.94 -16.95 -7.34
C LEU A 121 -24.73 -16.49 -8.55
N SER A 122 -26.06 -16.30 -8.37
CA SER A 122 -26.89 -15.64 -9.37
C SER A 122 -26.44 -14.19 -9.59
N SER A 123 -26.79 -13.59 -10.72
CA SER A 123 -26.47 -12.17 -10.99
C SER A 123 -27.10 -11.23 -9.97
N GLU A 124 -28.26 -11.54 -9.45
CA GLU A 124 -28.96 -10.76 -8.43
C GLU A 124 -28.26 -10.86 -7.08
N ASP A 125 -27.88 -12.07 -6.64
CA ASP A 125 -27.13 -12.28 -5.40
C ASP A 125 -25.75 -11.64 -5.47
N ALA A 126 -25.04 -11.76 -6.61
CA ALA A 126 -23.76 -11.12 -6.84
C ALA A 126 -23.88 -9.58 -6.76
N LYS A 127 -24.92 -9.00 -7.34
CA LYS A 127 -25.21 -7.56 -7.26
C LYS A 127 -25.47 -7.13 -5.81
N ASN A 128 -26.32 -7.84 -5.09
CA ASN A 128 -26.63 -7.53 -3.70
C ASN A 128 -25.39 -7.62 -2.81
N LYS A 129 -24.54 -8.65 -3.00
CA LYS A 129 -23.26 -8.82 -2.31
C LYS A 129 -22.31 -7.65 -2.64
N ALA A 130 -22.19 -7.26 -3.90
CA ALA A 130 -21.36 -6.14 -4.34
C ALA A 130 -21.78 -4.81 -3.70
N ILE A 131 -23.08 -4.50 -3.71
CA ILE A 131 -23.62 -3.27 -3.09
C ILE A 131 -23.36 -3.25 -1.59
N ASN A 132 -23.61 -4.37 -0.90
CA ASN A 132 -23.36 -4.47 0.54
C ASN A 132 -21.87 -4.27 0.86
N LEU A 133 -20.98 -4.82 0.05
CA LEU A 133 -19.54 -4.65 0.21
C LEU A 133 -19.09 -3.21 0.00
N LEU A 134 -19.65 -2.51 -1.01
CA LEU A 134 -19.38 -1.08 -1.21
C LEU A 134 -19.83 -0.25 0.00
N LYS A 135 -20.95 -0.59 0.64
CA LYS A 135 -21.39 0.06 1.89
C LYS A 135 -20.42 -0.22 3.03
N GLU A 136 -20.00 -1.47 3.19
CA GLU A 136 -19.08 -1.91 4.25
C GLU A 136 -17.72 -1.18 4.19
N VAL A 137 -17.19 -0.94 2.98
CA VAL A 137 -15.97 -0.15 2.82
C VAL A 137 -16.19 1.36 2.89
N GLY A 138 -17.43 1.81 3.12
CA GLY A 138 -17.78 3.21 3.34
C GLY A 138 -17.98 4.03 2.07
N ILE A 139 -18.41 3.42 0.97
CA ILE A 139 -18.87 4.15 -0.23
C ILE A 139 -20.29 4.66 0.04
N LYS A 140 -20.45 5.99 0.12
CA LYS A 140 -21.76 6.63 0.22
C LYS A 140 -22.57 6.42 -1.07
N ASP A 141 -23.89 6.29 -0.94
CA ASP A 141 -24.81 6.06 -2.06
C ASP A 141 -24.40 4.86 -2.96
N ALA A 142 -24.02 3.74 -2.31
CA ALA A 142 -23.45 2.58 -2.97
C ALA A 142 -24.32 2.05 -4.12
N GLU A 143 -25.65 2.09 -3.98
CA GLU A 143 -26.61 1.66 -5.01
C GLU A 143 -26.50 2.49 -6.30
N LYS A 144 -26.32 3.82 -6.17
CA LYS A 144 -26.15 4.71 -7.32
C LYS A 144 -24.73 4.57 -7.89
N ARG A 145 -23.73 4.58 -7.02
CA ARG A 145 -22.32 4.50 -7.41
C ARG A 145 -21.91 3.16 -7.99
N PHE A 146 -22.68 2.11 -7.75
CA PHE A 146 -22.51 0.81 -8.38
C PHE A 146 -22.48 0.91 -9.93
N TYR A 147 -23.25 1.83 -10.51
CA TYR A 147 -23.31 2.06 -11.96
C TYR A 147 -22.30 3.10 -12.47
N ASN A 148 -21.48 3.66 -11.59
CA ASN A 148 -20.50 4.65 -11.97
C ASN A 148 -19.20 3.98 -12.47
N TYR A 149 -18.46 4.72 -13.30
CA TYR A 149 -17.14 4.35 -13.81
C TYR A 149 -16.02 4.79 -12.86
N PRO A 150 -14.83 4.15 -12.90
CA PRO A 150 -13.70 4.50 -12.02
C PRO A 150 -13.31 5.98 -12.04
N HIS A 151 -13.38 6.64 -13.20
CA HIS A 151 -13.01 8.06 -13.30
C HIS A 151 -13.97 9.01 -12.55
N GLN A 152 -15.15 8.55 -12.15
CA GLN A 152 -16.13 9.31 -11.37
C GLN A 152 -15.90 9.20 -9.85
N PHE A 153 -14.84 8.50 -9.43
CA PHE A 153 -14.46 8.30 -8.02
C PHE A 153 -13.21 9.10 -7.70
N SER A 154 -13.12 9.65 -6.47
CA SER A 154 -11.88 10.18 -5.92
C SER A 154 -10.84 9.09 -5.69
N GLY A 155 -9.57 9.45 -5.48
CA GLY A 155 -8.50 8.49 -5.20
C GLY A 155 -8.83 7.55 -4.03
N GLY A 156 -9.25 8.11 -2.90
CA GLY A 156 -9.65 7.32 -1.73
C GLY A 156 -10.89 6.44 -1.97
N MET A 157 -11.84 6.89 -2.79
CA MET A 157 -13.00 6.06 -3.18
C MET A 157 -12.57 4.92 -4.10
N ARG A 158 -11.68 5.16 -5.07
CA ARG A 158 -11.13 4.08 -5.92
C ARG A 158 -10.41 3.03 -5.06
N GLN A 159 -9.62 3.47 -4.09
CA GLN A 159 -8.95 2.55 -3.17
C GLN A 159 -9.94 1.68 -2.39
N ARG A 160 -11.04 2.26 -1.89
CA ARG A 160 -12.12 1.49 -1.22
C ARG A 160 -12.76 0.47 -2.16
N VAL A 161 -12.92 0.81 -3.44
CA VAL A 161 -13.42 -0.14 -4.47
C VAL A 161 -12.42 -1.26 -4.70
N VAL A 162 -11.11 -0.97 -4.82
CA VAL A 162 -10.06 -1.99 -4.95
C VAL A 162 -10.03 -2.93 -3.74
N ILE A 163 -10.21 -2.38 -2.53
CA ILE A 163 -10.38 -3.20 -1.31
C ILE A 163 -11.62 -4.08 -1.42
N SER A 164 -12.74 -3.54 -1.93
CA SER A 164 -13.97 -4.33 -2.16
C SER A 164 -13.71 -5.49 -3.13
N LEU A 165 -13.03 -5.26 -4.23
CA LEU A 165 -12.66 -6.31 -5.19
C LEU A 165 -11.79 -7.38 -4.53
N ALA A 166 -10.79 -6.99 -3.76
CA ALA A 166 -9.93 -7.94 -3.06
C ALA A 166 -10.68 -8.79 -2.01
N LEU A 167 -11.77 -8.28 -1.45
CA LEU A 167 -12.54 -8.93 -0.38
C LEU A 167 -13.86 -9.57 -0.82
N CYS A 168 -14.28 -9.42 -2.07
CA CYS A 168 -15.62 -9.80 -2.53
C CYS A 168 -15.90 -11.30 -2.48
N CYS A 169 -14.86 -12.13 -2.53
CA CYS A 169 -14.95 -13.59 -2.41
C CYS A 169 -14.64 -14.10 -1.00
N GLU A 170 -14.57 -13.21 0.01
CA GLU A 170 -14.29 -13.56 1.41
C GLU A 170 -12.97 -14.33 1.58
N PRO A 171 -11.85 -13.76 1.13
CA PRO A 171 -10.55 -14.44 1.19
C PRO A 171 -10.13 -14.71 2.64
N GLU A 172 -9.22 -15.65 2.81
CA GLU A 172 -8.61 -15.96 4.10
C GLU A 172 -7.26 -15.24 4.29
N LEU A 173 -6.62 -14.84 3.19
CA LEU A 173 -5.40 -14.04 3.14
C LEU A 173 -5.64 -12.77 2.33
N LEU A 174 -5.20 -11.63 2.85
CA LEU A 174 -5.13 -10.37 2.13
C LEU A 174 -3.67 -9.94 2.01
N ILE A 175 -3.22 -9.68 0.80
CA ILE A 175 -1.91 -9.07 0.52
C ILE A 175 -2.19 -7.64 0.05
N ALA A 176 -1.70 -6.66 0.80
CA ALA A 176 -1.84 -5.24 0.49
C ALA A 176 -0.47 -4.63 0.19
N ASP A 177 -0.17 -4.42 -1.09
CA ASP A 177 1.09 -3.83 -1.52
C ASP A 177 0.92 -2.32 -1.65
N GLU A 178 1.49 -1.59 -0.70
CA GLU A 178 1.44 -0.13 -0.58
C GLU A 178 0.01 0.46 -0.74
N PRO A 179 -0.99 0.00 0.02
CA PRO A 179 -2.40 0.29 -0.23
C PRO A 179 -2.80 1.75 -0.02
N THR A 180 -1.90 2.59 0.45
CA THR A 180 -2.15 4.01 0.75
C THR A 180 -1.23 4.96 -0.01
N THR A 181 -0.37 4.46 -0.89
CA THR A 181 0.49 5.28 -1.74
C THR A 181 -0.38 6.15 -2.66
N ALA A 182 -0.01 7.41 -2.80
CA ALA A 182 -0.75 8.44 -3.56
C ALA A 182 -2.10 8.89 -2.95
N LEU A 183 -2.34 8.63 -1.67
CA LEU A 183 -3.47 9.17 -0.91
C LEU A 183 -3.02 10.26 0.05
N ASP A 184 -3.91 11.21 0.34
CA ASP A 184 -3.65 12.19 1.40
C ASP A 184 -3.68 11.50 2.78
N VAL A 185 -3.03 12.14 3.77
CA VAL A 185 -2.83 11.56 5.11
C VAL A 185 -4.15 11.20 5.80
N SER A 186 -5.21 12.00 5.58
CA SER A 186 -6.50 11.76 6.23
C SER A 186 -7.21 10.54 5.65
N ILE A 187 -7.15 10.35 4.34
CA ILE A 187 -7.70 9.19 3.65
C ILE A 187 -6.84 7.94 3.93
N GLN A 188 -5.51 8.09 3.98
CA GLN A 188 -4.59 7.01 4.36
C GLN A 188 -4.98 6.40 5.70
N SER A 189 -5.15 7.22 6.75
CA SER A 189 -5.55 6.76 8.08
C SER A 189 -6.88 6.00 8.04
N GLN A 190 -7.88 6.51 7.31
CA GLN A 190 -9.18 5.85 7.16
C GLN A 190 -9.08 4.48 6.45
N ILE A 191 -8.22 4.35 5.44
CA ILE A 191 -8.00 3.09 4.71
C ILE A 191 -7.31 2.06 5.62
N LEU A 192 -6.31 2.48 6.40
CA LEU A 192 -5.60 1.60 7.32
C LEU A 192 -6.53 1.12 8.45
N GLU A 193 -7.36 2.00 9.00
CA GLU A 193 -8.36 1.64 10.00
C GLU A 193 -9.40 0.67 9.44
N LEU A 194 -9.84 0.88 8.19
CA LEU A 194 -10.71 -0.06 7.47
C LEU A 194 -10.07 -1.45 7.37
N ILE A 195 -8.81 -1.55 6.94
CA ILE A 195 -8.09 -2.83 6.85
C ILE A 195 -7.98 -3.49 8.23
N LYS A 196 -7.62 -2.75 9.28
CA LYS A 196 -7.56 -3.26 10.67
C LYS A 196 -8.90 -3.81 11.14
N ARG A 197 -9.97 -3.07 10.91
CA ARG A 197 -11.34 -3.49 11.29
C ARG A 197 -11.72 -4.78 10.57
N LEU A 198 -11.58 -4.82 9.25
CA LEU A 198 -11.92 -5.98 8.44
C LEU A 198 -11.05 -7.21 8.77
N THR A 199 -9.79 -7.01 9.12
CA THR A 199 -8.91 -8.08 9.59
C THR A 199 -9.46 -8.76 10.83
N LYS A 200 -9.92 -7.99 11.81
CA LYS A 200 -10.49 -8.53 13.06
C LYS A 200 -11.87 -9.14 12.85
N GLU A 201 -12.77 -8.42 12.15
CA GLU A 201 -14.15 -8.85 11.93
C GLU A 201 -14.22 -10.14 11.11
N ARG A 202 -13.36 -10.29 10.10
CA ARG A 202 -13.35 -11.44 9.19
C ARG A 202 -12.26 -12.48 9.51
N ASN A 203 -11.49 -12.27 10.58
CA ASN A 203 -10.38 -13.14 10.98
C ASN A 203 -9.38 -13.39 9.84
N LEU A 204 -9.05 -12.34 9.06
CA LEU A 204 -8.13 -12.39 7.92
C LEU A 204 -6.68 -12.50 8.39
N ALA A 205 -5.86 -13.28 7.68
CA ALA A 205 -4.41 -13.11 7.71
C ALA A 205 -4.03 -11.98 6.73
N VAL A 206 -3.21 -11.01 7.14
CA VAL A 206 -2.85 -9.87 6.29
C VAL A 206 -1.35 -9.69 6.19
N ILE A 207 -0.86 -9.52 4.96
CA ILE A 207 0.49 -9.01 4.67
C ILE A 207 0.33 -7.56 4.22
N LEU A 208 0.87 -6.62 4.98
CA LEU A 208 0.87 -5.21 4.65
C LEU A 208 2.27 -4.79 4.22
N ILE A 209 2.45 -4.51 2.95
CA ILE A 209 3.72 -4.03 2.41
C ILE A 209 3.70 -2.50 2.39
N THR A 210 4.73 -1.89 2.94
CA THR A 210 4.91 -0.45 2.91
C THR A 210 6.38 -0.09 3.16
N HIS A 211 6.76 1.11 2.76
CA HIS A 211 8.04 1.73 3.14
C HIS A 211 7.86 2.75 4.28
N ASP A 212 6.62 2.99 4.71
CA ASP A 212 6.29 3.96 5.77
C ASP A 212 6.20 3.28 7.14
N MET A 213 7.16 3.62 8.02
CA MET A 213 7.21 3.11 9.39
C MET A 213 6.07 3.66 10.27
N GLY A 214 5.47 4.80 9.92
CA GLY A 214 4.30 5.34 10.60
C GLY A 214 3.08 4.43 10.37
N VAL A 215 2.86 4.01 9.13
CA VAL A 215 1.82 3.03 8.76
C VAL A 215 2.00 1.73 9.54
N ILE A 216 3.25 1.25 9.62
CA ILE A 216 3.58 0.03 10.38
C ILE A 216 3.23 0.19 11.86
N ALA A 217 3.64 1.30 12.48
CA ALA A 217 3.43 1.55 13.89
C ALA A 217 1.95 1.51 14.29
N GLU A 218 1.09 2.03 13.41
CA GLU A 218 -0.34 2.12 13.68
C GLU A 218 -1.12 0.85 13.34
N THR A 219 -0.61 0.05 12.38
CA THR A 219 -1.49 -0.94 11.72
C THR A 219 -1.09 -2.38 12.02
N THR A 220 0.19 -2.68 12.24
CA THR A 220 0.69 -4.05 12.25
C THR A 220 0.88 -4.62 13.65
N ASP A 221 0.72 -5.96 13.77
CA ASP A 221 1.02 -6.71 14.99
C ASP A 221 2.48 -7.12 15.04
N ARG A 222 3.03 -7.55 13.90
CA ARG A 222 4.44 -7.93 13.72
C ARG A 222 5.01 -7.28 12.47
N VAL A 223 6.33 -7.15 12.44
CA VAL A 223 7.07 -6.54 11.32
C VAL A 223 8.18 -7.48 10.88
N ALA A 224 8.29 -7.67 9.58
CA ALA A 224 9.39 -8.31 8.89
C ALA A 224 10.15 -7.25 8.08
N VAL A 225 11.43 -7.06 8.38
CA VAL A 225 12.30 -6.06 7.76
C VAL A 225 13.13 -6.71 6.68
N MET A 226 13.03 -6.22 5.45
CA MET A 226 13.77 -6.72 4.30
C MET A 226 14.83 -5.73 3.81
N LYS A 227 16.00 -6.25 3.43
CA LYS A 227 17.10 -5.49 2.79
C LYS A 227 17.77 -6.35 1.73
N ASN A 228 17.84 -5.87 0.49
CA ASN A 228 18.54 -6.53 -0.62
C ASN A 228 18.18 -8.02 -0.82
N GLY A 229 16.90 -8.35 -0.63
CA GLY A 229 16.38 -9.71 -0.73
C GLY A 229 16.44 -10.54 0.54
N ASP A 230 17.17 -10.11 1.56
CA ASP A 230 17.29 -10.80 2.83
C ASP A 230 16.26 -10.34 3.85
N LEU A 231 15.70 -11.27 4.63
CA LEU A 231 14.92 -10.97 5.84
C LEU A 231 15.90 -10.66 6.98
N VAL A 232 16.06 -9.38 7.31
CA VAL A 232 17.06 -8.90 8.28
C VAL A 232 16.58 -9.07 9.72
N GLU A 233 15.32 -8.75 9.97
CA GLU A 233 14.74 -8.81 11.31
C GLU A 233 13.24 -9.07 11.25
N ILE A 234 12.71 -9.84 12.21
CA ILE A 234 11.27 -10.07 12.36
C ILE A 234 10.92 -10.09 13.86
N GLY A 235 9.83 -9.43 14.23
CA GLY A 235 9.39 -9.36 15.62
C GLY A 235 8.07 -8.63 15.79
N LEU A 236 7.65 -8.46 17.04
CA LEU A 236 6.50 -7.64 17.39
C LEU A 236 6.75 -6.19 16.99
N THR A 237 5.74 -5.52 16.43
CA THR A 237 5.86 -4.14 15.96
C THR A 237 6.43 -3.22 17.03
N LYS A 238 5.91 -3.30 18.26
CA LYS A 238 6.41 -2.49 19.37
C LYS A 238 7.90 -2.74 19.66
N GLN A 239 8.35 -3.99 19.59
CA GLN A 239 9.75 -4.34 19.82
C GLN A 239 10.67 -3.79 18.74
N ILE A 240 10.28 -3.97 17.46
CA ILE A 240 11.05 -3.48 16.31
C ILE A 240 11.17 -1.95 16.32
N LEU A 241 10.12 -1.24 16.75
CA LEU A 241 10.12 0.22 16.79
C LEU A 241 10.91 0.81 17.96
N VAL A 242 10.90 0.14 19.13
CA VAL A 242 11.51 0.68 20.37
C VAL A 242 12.95 0.18 20.55
N GLU A 243 13.17 -1.12 20.31
CA GLU A 243 14.44 -1.79 20.57
C GLU A 243 14.87 -2.67 19.37
N PRO A 244 15.04 -2.09 18.17
CA PRO A 244 15.53 -2.86 17.05
C PRO A 244 16.93 -3.41 17.32
N LYS A 245 17.17 -4.66 16.93
CA LYS A 245 18.45 -5.34 17.16
C LYS A 245 19.44 -5.02 16.03
N GLU A 246 18.97 -5.10 14.80
CA GLU A 246 19.81 -4.97 13.62
C GLU A 246 20.13 -3.50 13.29
N LYS A 247 21.35 -3.25 12.84
CA LYS A 247 21.82 -1.89 12.48
C LYS A 247 20.93 -1.24 11.40
N TYR A 248 20.54 -2.02 10.40
CA TYR A 248 19.68 -1.54 9.32
C TYR A 248 18.29 -1.14 9.84
N THR A 249 17.68 -1.97 10.68
CA THR A 249 16.39 -1.66 11.31
C THR A 249 16.46 -0.39 12.15
N LYS A 250 17.54 -0.22 12.94
CA LYS A 250 17.79 1.02 13.70
C LYS A 250 17.84 2.26 12.79
N SER A 251 18.55 2.14 11.69
CA SER A 251 18.66 3.22 10.69
C SER A 251 17.30 3.53 10.07
N LEU A 252 16.55 2.49 9.70
CA LEU A 252 15.21 2.63 9.09
C LEU A 252 14.22 3.32 10.06
N VAL A 253 14.17 2.90 11.30
CA VAL A 253 13.32 3.51 12.35
C VAL A 253 13.75 4.97 12.62
N SER A 254 15.06 5.24 12.69
CA SER A 254 15.59 6.59 12.95
C SER A 254 15.41 7.56 11.77
N SER A 255 15.11 7.07 10.58
CA SER A 255 14.82 7.92 9.41
C SER A 255 13.44 8.57 9.47
N VAL A 256 12.54 8.07 10.32
CA VAL A 256 11.22 8.66 10.53
C VAL A 256 11.36 9.96 11.33
N PRO A 257 10.93 11.11 10.79
CA PRO A 257 11.03 12.37 11.51
C PRO A 257 10.12 12.36 12.75
N PRO A 258 10.62 12.76 13.92
CA PRO A 258 9.78 12.90 15.10
C PRO A 258 8.80 14.07 14.89
N THR A 259 7.52 13.82 15.11
CA THR A 259 6.45 14.83 14.94
C THR A 259 6.52 15.97 15.96
N ASN A 260 7.17 15.74 17.10
CA ASN A 260 7.24 16.66 18.24
C ASN A 260 8.52 17.50 18.31
N LYS A 261 9.45 17.33 17.37
CA LYS A 261 10.74 18.05 17.37
C LYS A 261 11.11 18.50 15.97
N LYS A 262 11.57 19.75 15.83
CA LYS A 262 12.27 20.21 14.64
C LYS A 262 13.66 19.57 14.63
N ILE A 263 13.94 18.76 13.58
CA ILE A 263 15.28 18.23 13.34
C ILE A 263 15.98 19.08 12.28
N SER A 264 17.24 19.36 12.51
CA SER A 264 18.08 20.12 11.56
C SER A 264 18.47 19.31 10.32
N ARG A 265 18.47 17.98 10.43
CA ARG A 265 18.83 17.05 9.37
C ARG A 265 18.25 15.67 9.62
N PHE A 266 17.80 15.00 8.54
CA PHE A 266 17.40 13.59 8.59
C PHE A 266 18.63 12.68 8.71
N THR A 267 18.49 11.57 9.43
CA THR A 267 19.50 10.51 9.45
C THR A 267 19.55 9.85 8.08
N ILE A 268 20.70 9.87 7.44
CA ILE A 268 20.89 9.20 6.15
C ILE A 268 21.24 7.74 6.45
N ILE A 269 20.52 6.80 5.85
CA ILE A 269 20.89 5.38 5.84
C ILE A 269 22.17 5.27 5.00
N GLU A 270 23.31 4.99 5.64
CA GLU A 270 24.58 4.83 4.91
C GLU A 270 24.45 3.67 3.93
N LYS A 271 24.65 3.95 2.65
CA LYS A 271 24.97 2.91 1.68
C LYS A 271 26.31 2.34 2.11
N GLU A 272 26.36 1.07 2.49
CA GLU A 272 27.62 0.36 2.65
C GLU A 272 28.31 0.32 1.28
N ASN A 273 29.15 1.32 1.04
CA ASN A 273 30.30 1.16 0.14
C ASN A 273 31.25 2.34 0.24
N VAL A 274 32.48 1.93 0.18
CA VAL A 274 33.71 2.66 -0.18
C VAL A 274 34.52 3.16 0.98
N ASN A 275 35.56 2.35 1.25
CA ASN A 275 36.89 2.70 1.75
C ASN A 275 36.99 3.95 2.65
N ASN A 276 37.01 3.67 3.93
CA ASN A 276 37.53 4.56 4.94
C ASN A 276 38.92 5.00 4.58
N GLN A 277 39.05 6.25 4.17
CA GLN A 277 40.20 7.08 4.54
C GLN A 277 39.71 8.53 4.62
N ASN A 278 39.73 9.06 5.85
CA ASN A 278 39.73 10.48 6.19
C ASN A 278 38.89 11.42 5.32
N ASN A 279 37.58 11.42 5.50
CA ASN A 279 36.80 12.57 5.12
C ASN A 279 36.11 13.15 6.36
N ASN A 280 36.80 14.14 6.96
CA ASN A 280 36.15 15.24 7.61
C ASN A 280 35.13 15.80 6.60
N ILE A 281 33.92 15.27 6.58
CA ILE A 281 32.81 15.85 5.82
C ILE A 281 32.58 17.21 6.47
N LYS A 282 33.20 18.26 5.93
CA LYS A 282 32.75 19.61 6.12
C LYS A 282 31.29 19.62 5.80
N ILE A 283 30.45 19.67 6.82
CA ILE A 283 29.02 19.93 6.70
C ILE A 283 28.96 21.31 6.05
N LEU A 284 28.91 21.33 4.73
CA LEU A 284 28.57 22.53 4.00
C LEU A 284 27.14 22.85 4.47
N ASN A 285 27.03 23.90 5.30
CA ASN A 285 25.80 24.60 5.59
C ASN A 285 25.26 25.16 4.25
N ARG A 286 24.73 24.26 3.39
CA ARG A 286 24.13 24.61 2.09
C ARG A 286 22.76 25.26 2.21
N TRP A 287 22.27 25.42 3.41
CA TRP A 287 21.19 26.36 3.69
C TRP A 287 21.83 27.75 3.89
N SER A 288 22.48 28.29 2.83
CA SER A 288 22.64 29.74 2.78
C SER A 288 21.29 30.32 3.10
N LYS A 289 21.21 31.28 4.04
CA LYS A 289 19.99 32.05 4.27
C LYS A 289 19.54 32.54 2.89
N LYS A 290 18.50 31.89 2.34
CA LYS A 290 17.85 32.42 1.14
C LYS A 290 17.37 33.80 1.52
N ILE A 291 17.83 34.81 0.81
CA ILE A 291 17.32 36.16 0.95
C ILE A 291 15.90 36.06 0.42
N ILE A 292 14.92 36.08 1.33
CA ILE A 292 13.51 36.22 0.96
C ILE A 292 13.34 37.69 0.62
N VAL A 293 13.13 37.97 -0.65
CA VAL A 293 12.80 39.32 -1.11
C VAL A 293 11.38 39.59 -0.63
N ASP A 294 11.15 40.76 -0.02
CA ASP A 294 9.84 41.15 0.51
C ASP A 294 8.89 41.60 -0.62
N GLN A 295 8.92 40.87 -1.71
CA GLN A 295 8.06 41.06 -2.88
C GLN A 295 7.24 39.81 -3.11
N ASN A 296 5.93 39.94 -3.25
CA ASN A 296 5.06 38.83 -3.59
C ASN A 296 5.32 38.41 -5.04
N LEU A 297 5.72 37.14 -5.21
CA LEU A 297 5.86 36.52 -6.51
C LEU A 297 4.50 36.01 -7.04
N ILE A 298 3.67 35.50 -6.13
CA ILE A 298 2.31 35.04 -6.40
C ILE A 298 1.40 35.66 -5.34
N GLU A 299 0.31 36.22 -5.78
CA GLU A 299 -0.76 36.75 -4.93
C GLU A 299 -2.09 36.15 -5.37
N ILE A 300 -2.74 35.41 -4.50
CA ILE A 300 -4.06 34.82 -4.71
C ILE A 300 -5.01 35.54 -3.76
N LYS A 301 -6.13 36.03 -4.29
CA LYS A 301 -7.17 36.74 -3.53
C LYS A 301 -8.53 36.14 -3.80
N ASN A 302 -9.22 35.74 -2.75
CA ASN A 302 -10.61 35.28 -2.78
C ASN A 302 -10.86 34.24 -3.87
N LEU A 303 -9.93 33.27 -4.02
CA LEU A 303 -10.05 32.20 -5.02
C LEU A 303 -11.12 31.22 -4.59
N SER A 304 -12.13 31.05 -5.43
CA SER A 304 -13.16 30.03 -5.25
C SER A 304 -13.30 29.20 -6.52
N LYS A 305 -13.50 27.89 -6.36
CA LYS A 305 -13.74 26.95 -7.46
C LYS A 305 -14.81 25.94 -7.08
N SER A 306 -15.88 25.90 -7.86
CA SER A 306 -16.92 24.87 -7.78
C SER A 306 -16.83 23.92 -8.97
N PHE A 307 -17.26 22.68 -8.75
CA PHE A 307 -17.49 21.69 -9.80
C PHE A 307 -18.98 21.34 -9.80
N ASP A 308 -19.63 21.47 -10.96
CA ASP A 308 -21.02 21.10 -11.13
C ASP A 308 -21.13 19.62 -11.50
N ASP A 309 -21.96 18.89 -10.77
CA ASP A 309 -22.28 17.46 -11.03
C ASP A 309 -23.22 17.29 -12.25
N SER A 310 -23.28 18.30 -13.13
CA SER A 310 -24.32 18.46 -14.17
C SER A 310 -24.16 17.52 -15.38
N PHE A 311 -23.24 16.57 -15.38
CA PHE A 311 -23.09 15.66 -16.52
C PHE A 311 -24.09 14.48 -16.53
N PHE A 312 -24.84 14.21 -15.44
CA PHE A 312 -25.62 12.97 -15.33
C PHE A 312 -27.05 13.06 -14.74
N THR A 313 -27.53 14.23 -14.30
CA THR A 313 -28.94 14.32 -13.85
C THR A 313 -29.53 15.70 -14.09
N GLU A 314 -30.61 15.75 -14.88
CA GLU A 314 -31.34 16.99 -15.24
C GLU A 314 -32.01 17.73 -14.06
N ASN A 315 -31.97 17.24 -12.82
CA ASN A 315 -32.82 17.78 -11.75
C ASN A 315 -32.20 18.08 -10.37
N THR A 316 -30.87 18.01 -10.19
CA THR A 316 -30.27 18.51 -8.93
C THR A 316 -28.95 19.20 -9.19
N LYS A 317 -28.93 20.54 -9.10
CA LYS A 317 -27.71 21.36 -9.02
C LYS A 317 -27.00 21.10 -7.68
N ASN A 318 -26.27 20.02 -7.58
CA ASN A 318 -25.31 19.85 -6.49
C ASN A 318 -23.94 20.27 -7.01
N SER A 319 -23.60 21.54 -6.83
CA SER A 319 -22.22 22.01 -7.03
C SER A 319 -21.42 21.69 -5.77
N VAL A 320 -20.26 21.07 -5.97
CA VAL A 320 -19.29 20.84 -4.88
C VAL A 320 -18.30 22.00 -4.93
N MET A 321 -18.27 22.81 -3.88
CA MET A 321 -17.26 23.85 -3.71
C MET A 321 -15.94 23.18 -3.31
N ALA A 322 -14.97 23.15 -4.22
CA ALA A 322 -13.66 22.51 -3.99
C ALA A 322 -12.65 23.48 -3.36
N VAL A 323 -12.76 24.76 -3.67
CA VAL A 323 -11.98 25.85 -3.06
C VAL A 323 -12.95 26.96 -2.75
N ASP A 324 -12.92 27.48 -1.53
CA ASP A 324 -13.83 28.51 -1.05
C ASP A 324 -13.04 29.67 -0.42
N ASP A 325 -13.06 30.83 -1.06
CA ASP A 325 -12.50 32.10 -0.59
C ASP A 325 -11.06 32.03 -0.08
N VAL A 326 -10.18 31.30 -0.79
CA VAL A 326 -8.78 31.12 -0.40
C VAL A 326 -7.94 32.32 -0.83
N SER A 327 -7.23 32.92 0.13
CA SER A 327 -6.27 33.99 -0.13
C SER A 327 -4.91 33.64 0.45
N LEU A 328 -3.85 33.75 -0.33
CA LEU A 328 -2.48 33.50 0.10
C LEU A 328 -1.45 34.26 -0.75
N ASN A 329 -0.27 34.52 -0.19
CA ASN A 329 0.83 35.18 -0.89
C ASN A 329 2.08 34.31 -0.79
N ILE A 330 2.83 34.18 -1.89
CA ILE A 330 4.12 33.50 -1.92
C ILE A 330 5.18 34.56 -2.32
N LYS A 331 6.19 34.72 -1.46
CA LYS A 331 7.29 35.68 -1.69
C LYS A 331 8.37 35.03 -2.58
N GLU A 332 9.11 35.88 -3.27
CA GLU A 332 10.27 35.43 -4.04
C GLU A 332 11.30 34.72 -3.14
N GLY A 333 11.78 33.55 -3.56
CA GLY A 333 12.72 32.73 -2.79
C GLY A 333 12.11 31.97 -1.61
N GLN A 334 10.80 32.08 -1.36
CA GLN A 334 10.08 31.36 -0.30
C GLN A 334 9.78 29.92 -0.75
N SER A 335 9.94 28.94 0.17
CA SER A 335 9.36 27.62 0.06
C SER A 335 8.02 27.62 0.82
N PHE A 336 6.94 27.41 0.12
CA PHE A 336 5.58 27.44 0.68
C PHE A 336 4.99 26.02 0.62
N GLY A 337 4.48 25.51 1.75
CA GLY A 337 3.80 24.23 1.82
C GLY A 337 2.29 24.42 1.79
N LEU A 338 1.61 23.68 0.91
CA LEU A 338 0.17 23.48 0.91
C LEU A 338 -0.12 22.09 1.52
N VAL A 339 -0.95 22.07 2.57
CA VAL A 339 -1.31 20.84 3.30
C VAL A 339 -2.84 20.69 3.32
#